data_d1dde831c05cdc9de6c5b7bf745412c2
#
_entry.id   d1dde831c05cdc9de6c5b7bf745412c2
#
_cell.length_a   1.000
_cell.length_b   1.000
_cell.length_c   1.000
_cell.angle_alpha   90.00
_cell.angle_beta   90.00
_cell.angle_gamma   90.00
#
_symmetry.space_group_name_H-M   'P 1'
#
loop_
_entity.id
_entity.type
_entity.pdbx_description
1 polymer ?
#
loop_
_entity_poly.entity_id
_entity_poly.type
_entity_poly.pdbx_seq_one_letter_code
_entity_poly.pdbx_strand_id
1 'polypeptide(L)'
;MSARNRIRRIIRALIWLLLLLAVSCGIWGFFIEPNRLIVHEETIQIENWPKELSGLRIALVADIHTGAPFINDKKLRRIVELTNQQNPDLIVLLGDYMSPNSWHSHRVEPEVTAAALKNLHAPLGVYSILGNYDWWYGGEKVRSALEQNGIHVLEEEVAEIKWRNSSFWLMGFADLWTRPQHIQETIRKAPEGATVIGLSHNPDIFIHMPPTMPLMLAAHTHGGQVKLPLFGTPIVPSYFGPRYTAGQVFENGHHMFVTTGIGTSILPVRFRVTPEIVILTINSQ
;
A
#
# COMPACT_ATOMS: atom_id res chain seq x y z
N MET A 1 49.21 31.02 -13.52
CA MET A 1 48.14 30.15 -14.08
C MET A 1 47.10 31.03 -14.69
N SER A 2 46.82 30.92 -16.00
CA SER A 2 45.85 31.81 -16.65
C SER A 2 44.43 31.57 -16.07
N ALA A 3 43.59 32.63 -15.98
CA ALA A 3 42.21 32.60 -15.54
C ALA A 3 41.43 31.47 -16.23
N ARG A 4 41.66 31.25 -17.53
CA ARG A 4 41.05 30.18 -18.34
C ARG A 4 41.36 28.75 -17.80
N ASN A 5 42.55 28.50 -17.29
CA ASN A 5 42.92 27.22 -16.72
C ASN A 5 42.25 27.00 -15.33
N ARG A 6 42.05 28.06 -14.58
CA ARG A 6 41.37 28.00 -13.29
C ARG A 6 39.87 27.69 -13.50
N ILE A 7 39.21 28.35 -14.47
CA ILE A 7 37.83 28.09 -14.82
C ILE A 7 37.62 26.64 -15.29
N ARG A 8 38.50 26.13 -16.18
CA ARG A 8 38.41 24.73 -16.63
C ARG A 8 38.55 23.72 -15.50
N ARG A 9 39.41 23.97 -14.49
CA ARG A 9 39.53 23.11 -13.32
C ARG A 9 38.27 23.11 -12.47
N ILE A 10 37.65 24.27 -12.26
CA ILE A 10 36.38 24.41 -11.52
C ILE A 10 35.27 23.65 -12.23
N ILE A 11 35.11 23.84 -13.54
CA ILE A 11 34.09 23.15 -14.34
C ILE A 11 34.29 21.62 -14.26
N ARG A 12 35.52 21.13 -14.39
CA ARG A 12 35.81 19.69 -14.25
C ARG A 12 35.46 19.18 -12.84
N ALA A 13 35.81 19.91 -11.80
CA ALA A 13 35.48 19.54 -10.43
C ALA A 13 33.95 19.49 -10.21
N LEU A 14 33.21 20.45 -10.77
CA LEU A 14 31.74 20.43 -10.71
C LEU A 14 31.13 19.25 -11.46
N ILE A 15 31.65 18.91 -12.65
CA ILE A 15 31.20 17.74 -13.40
C ILE A 15 31.44 16.46 -12.58
N TRP A 16 32.62 16.28 -11.99
CA TRP A 16 32.91 15.11 -11.16
C TRP A 16 32.04 15.06 -9.93
N LEU A 17 31.76 16.18 -9.28
CA LEU A 17 30.84 16.26 -8.15
C LEU A 17 29.41 15.85 -8.53
N LEU A 18 28.92 16.34 -9.67
CA LEU A 18 27.60 15.96 -10.17
C LEU A 18 27.50 14.49 -10.54
N LEU A 19 28.54 13.93 -11.16
CA LEU A 19 28.61 12.50 -11.46
C LEU A 19 28.64 11.65 -10.19
N LEU A 20 29.42 12.05 -9.19
CA LEU A 20 29.45 11.37 -7.90
C LEU A 20 28.09 11.40 -7.22
N LEU A 21 27.42 12.56 -7.22
CA LEU A 21 26.08 12.70 -6.68
C LEU A 21 25.07 11.82 -7.41
N ALA A 22 25.09 11.80 -8.73
CA ALA A 22 24.21 10.95 -9.55
C ALA A 22 24.43 9.47 -9.26
N VAL A 23 25.68 9.01 -9.19
CA VAL A 23 26.02 7.63 -8.81
C VAL A 23 25.53 7.30 -7.39
N SER A 24 25.76 8.21 -6.44
CA SER A 24 25.31 8.02 -5.05
C SER A 24 23.78 7.94 -4.96
N CYS A 25 23.06 8.80 -5.65
CA CYS A 25 21.57 8.74 -5.75
C CYS A 25 21.12 7.43 -6.41
N GLY A 26 21.83 6.98 -7.46
CA GLY A 26 21.53 5.69 -8.10
C GLY A 26 21.71 4.51 -7.13
N ILE A 27 22.86 4.45 -6.44
CA ILE A 27 23.10 3.40 -5.43
C ILE A 27 22.02 3.45 -4.33
N TRP A 28 21.69 4.63 -3.84
CA TRP A 28 20.63 4.80 -2.84
C TRP A 28 19.31 4.28 -3.36
N GLY A 29 18.86 4.74 -4.54
CA GLY A 29 17.54 4.43 -5.08
C GLY A 29 17.37 2.99 -5.51
N PHE A 30 18.41 2.34 -6.02
CA PHE A 30 18.29 0.95 -6.51
C PHE A 30 18.67 -0.11 -5.47
N PHE A 31 19.47 0.20 -4.44
CA PHE A 31 19.98 -0.82 -3.54
C PHE A 31 19.70 -0.55 -2.06
N ILE A 32 19.63 0.71 -1.64
CA ILE A 32 19.47 1.05 -0.23
C ILE A 32 18.01 1.25 0.12
N GLU A 33 17.34 2.22 -0.51
CA GLU A 33 15.98 2.60 -0.13
C GLU A 33 14.94 1.50 -0.35
N PRO A 34 14.93 0.72 -1.46
CA PRO A 34 13.98 -0.38 -1.64
C PRO A 34 14.15 -1.50 -0.61
N ASN A 35 15.35 -1.66 -0.05
CA ASN A 35 15.62 -2.67 0.97
C ASN A 35 15.20 -2.23 2.39
N ARG A 36 14.93 -0.96 2.60
CA ARG A 36 14.42 -0.45 3.89
C ARG A 36 12.99 -0.93 4.11
N LEU A 37 12.56 -0.88 5.35
CA LEU A 37 11.17 -1.08 5.77
C LEU A 37 10.98 -0.32 7.06
N ILE A 38 10.04 0.60 7.07
CA ILE A 38 9.69 1.38 8.26
C ILE A 38 8.26 1.08 8.70
N VAL A 39 7.96 1.37 9.95
CA VAL A 39 6.59 1.52 10.43
C VAL A 39 6.26 3.00 10.39
N HIS A 40 5.17 3.34 9.72
CA HIS A 40 4.64 4.69 9.60
C HIS A 40 3.36 4.78 10.42
N GLU A 41 3.37 5.56 11.47
CA GLU A 41 2.19 5.80 12.28
C GLU A 41 1.47 7.06 11.80
N GLU A 42 0.17 6.95 11.57
CA GLU A 42 -0.67 8.04 11.09
C GLU A 42 -1.99 8.06 11.85
N THR A 43 -2.58 9.24 12.01
CA THR A 43 -3.86 9.42 12.71
C THR A 43 -4.82 10.20 11.82
N ILE A 44 -6.01 9.64 11.59
CA ILE A 44 -7.09 10.31 10.87
C ILE A 44 -8.17 10.71 11.86
N GLN A 45 -8.60 11.97 11.77
CA GLN A 45 -9.77 12.49 12.47
C GLN A 45 -10.94 12.51 11.47
N ILE A 46 -11.99 11.76 11.75
CA ILE A 46 -13.14 11.65 10.86
C ILE A 46 -14.36 12.27 11.54
N GLU A 47 -14.96 13.26 10.87
CA GLU A 47 -16.23 13.86 11.29
C GLU A 47 -17.33 12.80 11.27
N ASN A 48 -18.16 12.77 12.30
CA ASN A 48 -19.25 11.79 12.47
C ASN A 48 -18.79 10.31 12.59
N TRP A 49 -17.50 10.04 12.81
CA TRP A 49 -17.04 8.72 13.21
C TRP A 49 -17.63 8.34 14.57
N PRO A 50 -18.19 7.12 14.75
CA PRO A 50 -18.75 6.73 16.04
C PRO A 50 -17.69 6.79 17.14
N LYS A 51 -18.02 7.46 18.27
CA LYS A 51 -17.09 7.62 19.39
C LYS A 51 -16.65 6.27 19.96
N GLU A 52 -17.53 5.29 19.92
CA GLU A 52 -17.28 3.92 20.36
C GLU A 52 -16.19 3.24 19.54
N LEU A 53 -16.01 3.67 18.27
CA LEU A 53 -14.98 3.19 17.34
C LEU A 53 -13.74 4.09 17.32
N SER A 54 -13.66 5.11 18.18
CA SER A 54 -12.49 5.99 18.28
C SER A 54 -11.31 5.25 18.91
N GLY A 55 -10.12 5.43 18.32
CA GLY A 55 -8.88 4.76 18.72
C GLY A 55 -8.66 3.40 18.03
N LEU A 56 -9.48 3.02 17.03
CA LEU A 56 -9.26 1.81 16.24
C LEU A 56 -7.92 1.90 15.49
N ARG A 57 -7.05 0.92 15.73
CA ARG A 57 -5.71 0.84 15.13
C ARG A 57 -5.68 -0.24 14.05
N ILE A 58 -5.48 0.16 12.81
CA ILE A 58 -5.42 -0.74 11.65
C ILE A 58 -4.00 -0.77 11.10
N ALA A 59 -3.42 -1.97 10.98
CA ALA A 59 -2.18 -2.14 10.23
C ALA A 59 -2.51 -2.34 8.75
N LEU A 60 -1.89 -1.53 7.88
CA LEU A 60 -1.99 -1.64 6.43
C LEU A 60 -0.69 -2.23 5.89
N VAL A 61 -0.80 -3.31 5.15
CA VAL A 61 0.30 -3.98 4.44
C VAL A 61 -0.12 -4.14 2.98
N ALA A 62 0.70 -3.68 2.05
CA ALA A 62 0.36 -3.68 0.64
C ALA A 62 1.56 -3.84 -0.27
N ASP A 63 1.31 -4.19 -1.53
CA ASP A 63 2.31 -4.18 -2.60
C ASP A 63 3.58 -4.94 -2.19
N ILE A 64 3.42 -6.14 -1.65
CA ILE A 64 4.57 -6.95 -1.17
C ILE A 64 5.44 -7.36 -2.35
N HIS A 65 4.82 -7.77 -3.47
CA HIS A 65 5.50 -8.24 -4.68
C HIS A 65 6.55 -9.31 -4.39
N THR A 66 6.13 -10.41 -3.75
CA THR A 66 7.03 -11.53 -3.46
C THR A 66 7.69 -12.05 -4.74
N GLY A 67 9.01 -12.14 -4.72
CA GLY A 67 9.83 -12.44 -5.91
C GLY A 67 10.47 -11.23 -6.57
N ALA A 68 10.04 -10.00 -6.24
CA ALA A 68 10.76 -8.79 -6.61
C ALA A 68 12.08 -8.65 -5.84
N PRO A 69 13.05 -7.85 -6.33
CA PRO A 69 14.28 -7.59 -5.61
C PRO A 69 14.02 -7.15 -4.16
N PHE A 70 14.82 -7.70 -3.25
CA PHE A 70 14.74 -7.47 -1.79
C PHE A 70 13.54 -8.09 -1.08
N ILE A 71 12.57 -8.70 -1.79
CA ILE A 71 11.43 -9.39 -1.20
C ILE A 71 11.66 -10.90 -1.21
N ASN A 72 12.31 -11.37 -0.17
CA ASN A 72 12.64 -12.77 0.08
C ASN A 72 12.02 -13.24 1.41
N ASP A 73 12.20 -14.50 1.78
CA ASP A 73 11.68 -15.08 3.01
C ASP A 73 12.06 -14.30 4.28
N LYS A 74 13.29 -13.75 4.33
CA LYS A 74 13.73 -12.93 5.46
C LYS A 74 12.92 -11.63 5.54
N LYS A 75 12.65 -11.01 4.39
CA LYS A 75 11.84 -9.79 4.33
C LYS A 75 10.39 -10.08 4.68
N LEU A 76 9.81 -11.19 4.19
CA LEU A 76 8.45 -11.61 4.54
C LEU A 76 8.30 -11.82 6.05
N ARG A 77 9.22 -12.56 6.68
CA ARG A 77 9.24 -12.69 8.14
C ARG A 77 9.35 -11.34 8.85
N ARG A 78 10.19 -10.45 8.34
CA ARG A 78 10.36 -9.11 8.93
C ARG A 78 9.09 -8.26 8.83
N ILE A 79 8.34 -8.36 7.72
CA ILE A 79 7.02 -7.71 7.56
C ILE A 79 6.08 -8.20 8.66
N VAL A 80 5.95 -9.51 8.83
CA VAL A 80 5.08 -10.12 9.85
C VAL A 80 5.49 -9.70 11.26
N GLU A 81 6.78 -9.82 11.59
CA GLU A 81 7.30 -9.43 12.90
C GLU A 81 7.01 -7.96 13.22
N LEU A 82 7.33 -7.06 12.29
CA LEU A 82 7.13 -5.62 12.48
C LEU A 82 5.65 -5.28 12.64
N THR A 83 4.78 -5.88 11.84
CA THR A 83 3.33 -5.66 11.92
C THR A 83 2.80 -6.11 13.27
N ASN A 84 3.12 -7.32 13.70
CA ASN A 84 2.66 -7.89 14.96
C ASN A 84 3.18 -7.10 16.19
N GLN A 85 4.42 -6.60 16.13
CA GLN A 85 5.02 -5.78 17.20
C GLN A 85 4.25 -4.47 17.46
N GLN A 86 3.46 -4.00 16.49
CA GLN A 86 2.65 -2.79 16.65
C GLN A 86 1.35 -3.04 17.42
N ASN A 87 0.99 -4.29 17.68
CA ASN A 87 -0.26 -4.69 18.34
C ASN A 87 -1.49 -4.00 17.73
N PRO A 88 -1.73 -4.12 16.42
CA PRO A 88 -2.92 -3.53 15.79
C PRO A 88 -4.18 -4.25 16.26
N ASP A 89 -5.31 -3.55 16.24
CA ASP A 89 -6.63 -4.18 16.47
C ASP A 89 -7.05 -5.02 15.28
N LEU A 90 -6.72 -4.57 14.07
CA LEU A 90 -7.08 -5.17 12.78
C LEU A 90 -5.88 -5.11 11.83
N ILE A 91 -5.72 -6.11 10.97
CA ILE A 91 -4.75 -6.07 9.86
C ILE A 91 -5.50 -6.12 8.55
N VAL A 92 -5.17 -5.21 7.64
CA VAL A 92 -5.70 -5.14 6.29
C VAL A 92 -4.55 -5.27 5.28
N LEU A 93 -4.68 -6.25 4.40
CA LEU A 93 -3.77 -6.52 3.31
C LEU A 93 -4.39 -6.00 2.01
N LEU A 94 -3.76 -5.01 1.36
CA LEU A 94 -4.35 -4.26 0.27
C LEU A 94 -3.91 -4.72 -1.13
N GLY A 95 -3.55 -6.01 -1.28
CA GLY A 95 -3.26 -6.62 -2.58
C GLY A 95 -1.81 -6.50 -3.04
N ASP A 96 -1.57 -7.00 -4.25
CA ASP A 96 -0.28 -7.12 -4.92
C ASP A 96 0.76 -7.90 -4.09
N TYR A 97 0.36 -9.14 -3.75
CA TYR A 97 1.25 -10.09 -3.07
C TYR A 97 2.31 -10.64 -4.00
N MET A 98 1.95 -10.82 -5.27
CA MET A 98 2.77 -11.46 -6.29
C MET A 98 3.57 -10.43 -7.08
N SER A 99 4.79 -10.77 -7.45
CA SER A 99 5.62 -9.93 -8.32
C SER A 99 5.28 -10.13 -9.79
N PRO A 100 5.43 -9.09 -10.64
CA PRO A 100 5.41 -9.29 -12.07
C PRO A 100 6.50 -10.27 -12.49
N ASN A 101 6.22 -11.12 -13.48
CA ASN A 101 7.25 -11.95 -14.10
C ASN A 101 8.10 -11.08 -15.03
N SER A 102 9.25 -10.63 -14.55
CA SER A 102 10.15 -9.72 -15.25
C SER A 102 11.61 -10.16 -15.14
N TRP A 103 12.51 -9.54 -15.88
CA TRP A 103 13.94 -9.87 -15.90
C TRP A 103 14.66 -9.70 -14.55
N HIS A 104 14.09 -8.93 -13.62
CA HIS A 104 14.64 -8.68 -12.28
C HIS A 104 13.87 -9.35 -11.16
N SER A 105 12.78 -10.05 -11.45
CA SER A 105 11.97 -10.77 -10.48
C SER A 105 11.89 -12.26 -10.84
N HIS A 106 11.61 -13.10 -9.87
CA HIS A 106 11.40 -14.53 -10.10
C HIS A 106 9.98 -14.92 -9.68
N ARG A 107 9.45 -15.94 -10.33
CA ARG A 107 8.15 -16.47 -9.99
C ARG A 107 8.20 -17.18 -8.63
N VAL A 108 7.31 -16.80 -7.74
CA VAL A 108 7.10 -17.43 -6.42
C VAL A 108 5.67 -17.94 -6.39
N GLU A 109 5.45 -19.13 -5.85
CA GLU A 109 4.10 -19.66 -5.73
C GLU A 109 3.34 -18.96 -4.60
N PRO A 110 2.04 -18.66 -4.75
CA PRO A 110 1.23 -17.92 -3.78
C PRO A 110 1.23 -18.56 -2.39
N GLU A 111 1.32 -19.88 -2.33
CA GLU A 111 1.37 -20.65 -1.10
C GLU A 111 2.58 -20.28 -0.21
N VAL A 112 3.71 -19.90 -0.83
CA VAL A 112 4.90 -19.45 -0.09
C VAL A 112 4.62 -18.12 0.62
N THR A 113 4.02 -17.18 -0.10
CA THR A 113 3.66 -15.87 0.46
C THR A 113 2.59 -16.01 1.53
N ALA A 114 1.52 -16.76 1.25
CA ALA A 114 0.43 -17.00 2.19
C ALA A 114 0.91 -17.71 3.46
N ALA A 115 1.80 -18.71 3.33
CA ALA A 115 2.40 -19.40 4.46
C ALA A 115 3.26 -18.50 5.35
N ALA A 116 3.89 -17.48 4.80
CA ALA A 116 4.58 -16.48 5.60
C ALA A 116 3.58 -15.56 6.32
N LEU A 117 2.56 -15.07 5.61
CA LEU A 117 1.56 -14.13 6.12
C LEU A 117 0.59 -14.74 7.14
N LYS A 118 0.42 -16.07 7.20
CA LYS A 118 -0.44 -16.75 8.20
C LYS A 118 -0.07 -16.44 9.65
N ASN A 119 1.15 -15.98 9.90
CA ASN A 119 1.62 -15.60 11.23
C ASN A 119 1.27 -14.15 11.60
N LEU A 120 0.62 -13.39 10.71
CA LEU A 120 -0.02 -12.13 11.07
C LEU A 120 -1.17 -12.41 12.03
N HIS A 121 -1.28 -11.62 13.10
CA HIS A 121 -2.36 -11.75 14.05
C HIS A 121 -2.80 -10.41 14.61
N ALA A 122 -4.10 -10.23 14.68
CA ALA A 122 -4.76 -9.10 15.33
C ALA A 122 -6.07 -9.60 15.97
N PRO A 123 -6.55 -8.98 17.06
CA PRO A 123 -7.77 -9.40 17.75
C PRO A 123 -9.01 -9.44 16.85
N LEU A 124 -9.09 -8.55 15.87
CA LEU A 124 -10.22 -8.46 14.92
C LEU A 124 -9.98 -9.23 13.62
N GLY A 125 -8.84 -9.92 13.51
CA GLY A 125 -8.50 -10.75 12.35
C GLY A 125 -7.62 -10.06 11.31
N VAL A 126 -7.42 -10.80 10.21
CA VAL A 126 -6.63 -10.38 9.04
C VAL A 126 -7.52 -10.46 7.82
N TYR A 127 -7.74 -9.33 7.18
CA TYR A 127 -8.57 -9.20 5.99
C TYR A 127 -7.73 -8.74 4.79
N SER A 128 -8.16 -9.12 3.62
CA SER A 128 -7.40 -8.96 2.38
C SER A 128 -8.30 -8.59 1.22
N ILE A 129 -7.75 -7.90 0.26
CA ILE A 129 -8.23 -7.79 -1.11
C ILE A 129 -7.13 -8.21 -2.06
N LEU A 130 -7.44 -8.39 -3.35
CA LEU A 130 -6.46 -8.70 -4.39
C LEU A 130 -6.14 -7.46 -5.22
N GLY A 131 -4.88 -7.38 -5.68
CA GLY A 131 -4.43 -6.36 -6.61
C GLY A 131 -4.31 -6.88 -8.05
N ASN A 132 -3.92 -6.01 -8.96
CA ASN A 132 -3.81 -6.34 -10.38
C ASN A 132 -2.73 -7.39 -10.67
N TYR A 133 -1.59 -7.38 -9.98
CA TYR A 133 -0.56 -8.39 -10.17
C TYR A 133 -0.99 -9.76 -9.65
N ASP A 134 -1.83 -9.82 -8.63
CA ASP A 134 -2.41 -11.09 -8.14
C ASP A 134 -3.32 -11.69 -9.21
N TRP A 135 -4.15 -10.88 -9.86
CA TRP A 135 -5.02 -11.31 -10.95
C TRP A 135 -4.24 -11.71 -12.20
N TRP A 136 -3.21 -10.97 -12.58
CA TRP A 136 -2.33 -11.35 -13.70
C TRP A 136 -1.53 -12.62 -13.41
N TYR A 137 -1.26 -12.91 -12.14
CA TYR A 137 -0.62 -14.16 -11.73
C TYR A 137 -1.60 -15.34 -11.81
N GLY A 138 -2.84 -15.14 -11.39
CA GLY A 138 -3.90 -16.15 -11.24
C GLY A 138 -4.68 -15.92 -9.96
N GLY A 139 -5.58 -14.92 -9.94
CA GLY A 139 -6.26 -14.40 -8.76
C GLY A 139 -6.92 -15.46 -7.90
N GLU A 140 -7.63 -16.42 -8.50
CA GLU A 140 -8.26 -17.51 -7.75
C GLU A 140 -7.24 -18.39 -7.00
N LYS A 141 -6.05 -18.58 -7.57
CA LYS A 141 -4.97 -19.32 -6.89
C LYS A 141 -4.42 -18.54 -5.71
N VAL A 142 -4.22 -17.22 -5.89
CA VAL A 142 -3.76 -16.33 -4.81
C VAL A 142 -4.81 -16.26 -3.71
N ARG A 143 -6.09 -16.08 -4.04
CA ARG A 143 -7.21 -16.10 -3.11
C ARG A 143 -7.23 -17.38 -2.28
N SER A 144 -7.24 -18.52 -2.96
CA SER A 144 -7.27 -19.83 -2.31
C SER A 144 -6.09 -20.03 -1.35
N ALA A 145 -4.89 -19.63 -1.75
CA ALA A 145 -3.70 -19.73 -0.89
C ALA A 145 -3.83 -18.87 0.38
N LEU A 146 -4.35 -17.64 0.27
CA LEU A 146 -4.57 -16.75 1.43
C LEU A 146 -5.63 -17.32 2.36
N GLU A 147 -6.79 -17.74 1.84
CA GLU A 147 -7.91 -18.28 2.63
C GLU A 147 -7.54 -19.57 3.37
N GLN A 148 -6.79 -20.48 2.72
CA GLN A 148 -6.25 -21.70 3.35
C GLN A 148 -5.28 -21.41 4.51
N ASN A 149 -4.74 -20.21 4.58
CA ASN A 149 -3.87 -19.75 5.65
C ASN A 149 -4.57 -18.79 6.65
N GLY A 150 -5.92 -18.76 6.64
CA GLY A 150 -6.73 -18.04 7.63
C GLY A 150 -6.85 -16.52 7.36
N ILE A 151 -6.56 -16.07 6.15
CA ILE A 151 -6.70 -14.67 5.73
C ILE A 151 -8.01 -14.53 4.96
N HIS A 152 -8.91 -13.65 5.43
CA HIS A 152 -10.22 -13.45 4.80
C HIS A 152 -10.09 -12.53 3.58
N VAL A 153 -10.34 -13.06 2.38
CA VAL A 153 -10.28 -12.28 1.14
C VAL A 153 -11.67 -11.71 0.84
N LEU A 154 -11.78 -10.40 0.78
CA LEU A 154 -12.99 -9.67 0.42
C LEU A 154 -12.86 -9.15 -1.01
N GLU A 155 -13.67 -9.67 -1.92
CA GLU A 155 -13.74 -9.18 -3.29
C GLU A 155 -15.19 -9.07 -3.71
N GLU A 156 -15.66 -7.84 -3.85
CA GLU A 156 -17.09 -7.51 -3.92
C GLU A 156 -17.88 -8.11 -2.74
N GLU A 157 -17.25 -8.14 -1.57
CA GLU A 157 -17.78 -8.75 -0.35
C GLU A 157 -17.68 -7.79 0.84
N VAL A 158 -18.45 -8.08 1.89
CA VAL A 158 -18.48 -7.30 3.12
C VAL A 158 -18.36 -8.21 4.33
N ALA A 159 -17.73 -7.69 5.39
CA ALA A 159 -17.61 -8.37 6.67
C ALA A 159 -17.98 -7.45 7.82
N GLU A 160 -18.86 -7.90 8.72
CA GLU A 160 -19.11 -7.21 9.99
C GLU A 160 -17.99 -7.47 10.97
N ILE A 161 -17.44 -6.41 11.53
CA ILE A 161 -16.38 -6.46 12.55
C ILE A 161 -16.94 -5.93 13.86
N LYS A 162 -17.01 -6.79 14.85
CA LYS A 162 -17.45 -6.42 16.20
C LYS A 162 -16.24 -5.94 17.01
N TRP A 163 -16.31 -4.74 17.53
CA TRP A 163 -15.27 -4.16 18.35
C TRP A 163 -15.86 -3.42 19.55
N ARG A 164 -15.44 -3.84 20.76
CA ARG A 164 -16.03 -3.37 22.02
C ARG A 164 -17.56 -3.59 22.03
N ASN A 165 -18.34 -2.52 22.23
CA ASN A 165 -19.82 -2.59 22.25
C ASN A 165 -20.43 -2.07 20.93
N SER A 166 -19.67 -2.01 19.86
CA SER A 166 -20.08 -1.49 18.55
C SER A 166 -19.66 -2.41 17.43
N SER A 167 -20.06 -2.09 16.20
CA SER A 167 -19.58 -2.77 15.00
C SER A 167 -19.34 -1.76 13.87
N PHE A 168 -18.47 -2.18 12.95
CA PHE A 168 -18.25 -1.52 11.67
C PHE A 168 -18.13 -2.59 10.58
N TRP A 169 -18.19 -2.16 9.33
CA TRP A 169 -18.13 -3.08 8.20
C TRP A 169 -16.88 -2.82 7.39
N LEU A 170 -16.19 -3.90 7.00
CA LEU A 170 -15.20 -3.86 5.94
C LEU A 170 -15.89 -4.18 4.62
N MET A 171 -15.56 -3.45 3.58
CA MET A 171 -16.10 -3.64 2.24
C MET A 171 -14.96 -3.70 1.24
N GLY A 172 -14.69 -4.89 0.70
CA GLY A 172 -13.66 -5.09 -0.30
C GLY A 172 -14.20 -4.92 -1.72
N PHE A 173 -13.54 -4.11 -2.53
CA PHE A 173 -13.84 -3.94 -3.95
C PHE A 173 -12.87 -4.76 -4.80
N ALA A 174 -13.35 -5.26 -5.92
CA ALA A 174 -12.53 -5.92 -6.91
C ALA A 174 -11.50 -4.96 -7.50
N ASP A 175 -10.38 -5.48 -8.00
CA ASP A 175 -9.35 -4.64 -8.60
C ASP A 175 -9.87 -3.91 -9.86
N LEU A 176 -9.66 -2.60 -9.89
CA LEU A 176 -10.21 -1.70 -10.91
C LEU A 176 -9.69 -1.99 -12.32
N TRP A 177 -8.47 -2.51 -12.47
CA TRP A 177 -7.84 -2.72 -13.77
C TRP A 177 -8.14 -4.09 -14.38
N THR A 178 -8.42 -5.08 -13.56
CA THR A 178 -8.47 -6.49 -14.01
C THR A 178 -9.84 -7.13 -13.87
N ARG A 179 -10.75 -6.50 -13.12
CA ARG A 179 -12.06 -7.08 -12.81
C ARG A 179 -13.22 -6.16 -13.18
N PRO A 180 -14.38 -6.72 -13.53
CA PRO A 180 -15.62 -5.95 -13.61
C PRO A 180 -15.94 -5.31 -12.25
N GLN A 181 -16.46 -4.09 -12.25
CA GLN A 181 -16.80 -3.34 -11.06
C GLN A 181 -18.29 -3.43 -10.76
N HIS A 182 -18.64 -3.93 -9.58
CA HIS A 182 -20.03 -4.02 -9.08
C HIS A 182 -20.25 -3.09 -7.87
N ILE A 183 -19.67 -1.89 -7.92
CA ILE A 183 -19.58 -0.92 -6.81
C ILE A 183 -20.94 -0.73 -6.12
N GLN A 184 -22.01 -0.44 -6.87
CA GLN A 184 -23.32 -0.16 -6.30
C GLN A 184 -23.97 -1.40 -5.67
N GLU A 185 -23.70 -2.58 -6.20
CA GLU A 185 -24.18 -3.85 -5.63
C GLU A 185 -23.45 -4.15 -4.34
N THR A 186 -22.14 -3.94 -4.31
CA THR A 186 -21.31 -4.16 -3.13
C THR A 186 -21.66 -3.20 -2.00
N ILE A 187 -21.90 -1.92 -2.31
CA ILE A 187 -22.36 -0.93 -1.31
C ILE A 187 -23.67 -1.36 -0.64
N ARG A 188 -24.61 -1.93 -1.40
CA ARG A 188 -25.90 -2.40 -0.85
C ARG A 188 -25.79 -3.63 0.04
N LYS A 189 -24.64 -4.32 0.09
CA LYS A 189 -24.43 -5.47 0.96
C LYS A 189 -24.25 -5.08 2.43
N ALA A 190 -23.81 -3.86 2.71
CA ALA A 190 -23.79 -3.34 4.08
C ALA A 190 -25.17 -2.80 4.49
N PRO A 191 -25.58 -2.94 5.77
CA PRO A 191 -26.82 -2.35 6.27
C PRO A 191 -26.84 -0.83 6.10
N GLU A 192 -28.05 -0.29 5.90
CA GLU A 192 -28.23 1.16 5.86
C GLU A 192 -27.81 1.81 7.18
N GLY A 193 -27.05 2.90 7.11
CA GLY A 193 -26.50 3.61 8.28
C GLY A 193 -25.30 2.92 8.95
N ALA A 194 -24.81 1.80 8.41
CA ALA A 194 -23.60 1.15 8.93
C ALA A 194 -22.35 2.01 8.71
N THR A 195 -21.46 2.01 9.69
CA THR A 195 -20.11 2.58 9.51
C THR A 195 -19.27 1.64 8.65
N VAL A 196 -18.84 2.09 7.48
CA VAL A 196 -18.14 1.27 6.50
C VAL A 196 -16.73 1.79 6.27
N ILE A 197 -15.73 0.89 6.27
CA ILE A 197 -14.38 1.13 5.76
C ILE A 197 -14.26 0.39 4.44
N GLY A 198 -14.09 1.14 3.34
CA GLY A 198 -13.85 0.58 2.02
C GLY A 198 -12.39 0.14 1.84
N LEU A 199 -12.18 -0.98 1.18
CA LEU A 199 -10.86 -1.50 0.81
C LEU A 199 -10.78 -1.60 -0.70
N SER A 200 -9.81 -0.95 -1.31
CA SER A 200 -9.52 -1.10 -2.73
C SER A 200 -8.02 -1.12 -2.96
N HIS A 201 -7.58 -1.97 -3.88
CA HIS A 201 -6.18 -1.92 -4.27
C HIS A 201 -5.86 -0.59 -4.97
N ASN A 202 -6.64 -0.22 -5.98
CA ASN A 202 -6.44 0.99 -6.77
C ASN A 202 -7.23 2.18 -6.20
N PRO A 203 -6.58 3.31 -5.85
CA PRO A 203 -7.24 4.48 -5.27
C PRO A 203 -8.19 5.21 -6.23
N ASP A 204 -8.09 4.98 -7.53
CA ASP A 204 -8.87 5.69 -8.54
C ASP A 204 -10.38 5.39 -8.43
N ILE A 205 -10.76 4.29 -7.78
CA ILE A 205 -12.17 3.97 -7.50
C ILE A 205 -12.83 4.98 -6.54
N PHE A 206 -12.04 5.75 -5.79
CA PHE A 206 -12.52 6.66 -4.75
C PHE A 206 -13.54 7.69 -5.25
N ILE A 207 -13.41 8.16 -6.48
CA ILE A 207 -14.38 9.10 -7.08
C ILE A 207 -15.82 8.55 -7.21
N HIS A 208 -15.96 7.23 -7.12
CA HIS A 208 -17.27 6.54 -7.21
C HIS A 208 -17.84 6.19 -5.83
N MET A 209 -17.10 6.47 -4.75
CA MET A 209 -17.55 6.16 -3.40
C MET A 209 -18.58 7.17 -2.90
N PRO A 210 -19.62 6.71 -2.19
CA PRO A 210 -20.62 7.62 -1.63
C PRO A 210 -20.06 8.34 -0.40
N PRO A 211 -20.53 9.56 -0.09
CA PRO A 211 -20.14 10.28 1.12
C PRO A 211 -20.50 9.54 2.42
N THR A 212 -21.38 8.56 2.35
CA THR A 212 -21.75 7.70 3.48
C THR A 212 -20.69 6.66 3.85
N MET A 213 -19.65 6.50 3.02
CA MET A 213 -18.46 5.71 3.33
C MET A 213 -17.37 6.64 3.90
N PRO A 214 -17.20 6.74 5.22
CA PRO A 214 -16.35 7.75 5.85
C PRO A 214 -14.88 7.57 5.56
N LEU A 215 -14.44 6.34 5.28
CA LEU A 215 -13.04 6.01 5.05
C LEU A 215 -12.87 4.94 3.97
N MET A 216 -11.89 5.14 3.09
CA MET A 216 -11.37 4.13 2.17
C MET A 216 -9.87 3.95 2.38
N LEU A 217 -9.38 2.71 2.29
CA LEU A 217 -7.98 2.34 2.38
C LEU A 217 -7.52 1.80 1.02
N ALA A 218 -6.41 2.31 0.51
CA ALA A 218 -5.90 1.98 -0.81
C ALA A 218 -4.37 1.87 -0.88
N ALA A 219 -3.87 1.33 -2.00
CA ALA A 219 -2.46 1.07 -2.27
C ALA A 219 -2.10 1.33 -3.75
N HIS A 220 -1.43 0.38 -4.45
CA HIS A 220 -1.19 0.32 -5.89
C HIS A 220 -0.19 1.35 -6.44
N THR A 221 -0.25 2.58 -5.99
CA THR A 221 0.54 3.69 -6.55
C THR A 221 2.02 3.64 -6.20
N HIS A 222 2.38 2.87 -5.16
CA HIS A 222 3.73 2.83 -4.57
C HIS A 222 4.29 4.22 -4.20
N GLY A 223 3.44 5.23 -4.00
CA GLY A 223 3.89 6.61 -3.88
C GLY A 223 4.62 7.11 -5.13
N GLY A 224 4.42 6.44 -6.29
CA GLY A 224 5.13 6.62 -7.55
C GLY A 224 6.60 6.16 -7.51
N GLN A 225 7.04 5.47 -6.46
CA GLN A 225 8.38 4.93 -6.22
C GLN A 225 9.52 5.97 -6.19
N VAL A 226 9.47 7.01 -7.02
CA VAL A 226 10.52 8.05 -7.15
C VAL A 226 9.92 9.43 -6.96
N LYS A 227 10.35 10.14 -5.91
CA LYS A 227 9.98 11.53 -5.63
C LYS A 227 11.20 12.43 -5.80
N LEU A 228 11.26 13.16 -6.89
CA LEU A 228 12.38 14.06 -7.19
C LEU A 228 12.25 15.39 -6.44
N PRO A 229 13.37 15.95 -5.92
CA PRO A 229 13.37 17.30 -5.40
C PRO A 229 12.88 18.28 -6.48
N LEU A 230 12.01 19.22 -6.12
CA LEU A 230 11.41 20.24 -6.98
C LEU A 230 10.42 19.75 -8.06
N PHE A 231 10.53 18.51 -8.52
CA PHE A 231 9.70 17.96 -9.62
C PHE A 231 8.58 17.02 -9.11
N GLY A 232 8.60 16.67 -7.80
CA GLY A 232 7.60 15.75 -7.24
C GLY A 232 7.74 14.33 -7.78
N THR A 233 6.62 13.66 -7.98
CA THR A 233 6.54 12.27 -8.43
C THR A 233 6.20 12.23 -9.92
N PRO A 234 7.17 11.91 -10.80
CA PRO A 234 6.99 12.05 -12.25
C PRO A 234 6.09 10.98 -12.86
N ILE A 235 6.00 9.81 -12.25
CA ILE A 235 5.20 8.68 -12.72
C ILE A 235 4.38 8.15 -11.56
N VAL A 236 3.05 8.10 -11.74
CA VAL A 236 2.10 7.51 -10.80
C VAL A 236 1.15 6.64 -11.60
N PRO A 237 0.96 5.36 -11.26
CA PRO A 237 -0.01 4.48 -11.91
C PRO A 237 -1.43 4.79 -11.44
N SER A 238 -1.93 5.96 -11.78
CA SER A 238 -3.27 6.46 -11.46
C SER A 238 -3.76 7.33 -12.61
N TYR A 239 -5.03 7.23 -12.95
CA TYR A 239 -5.67 8.12 -13.94
C TYR A 239 -5.73 9.58 -13.45
N PHE A 240 -5.65 9.79 -12.15
CA PHE A 240 -5.65 11.12 -11.51
C PHE A 240 -4.25 11.64 -11.19
N GLY A 241 -3.21 10.91 -11.61
CA GLY A 241 -1.82 11.31 -11.44
C GLY A 241 -1.45 11.56 -9.97
N PRO A 242 -0.84 12.72 -9.64
CA PRO A 242 -0.34 12.98 -8.28
C PRO A 242 -1.43 13.10 -7.20
N ARG A 243 -2.70 13.22 -7.58
CA ARG A 243 -3.82 13.45 -6.65
C ARG A 243 -3.96 12.34 -5.60
N TYR A 244 -3.76 11.08 -6.02
CA TYR A 244 -3.94 9.90 -5.18
C TYR A 244 -2.64 9.12 -4.97
N THR A 245 -1.51 9.84 -4.93
CA THR A 245 -0.19 9.19 -4.89
C THR A 245 0.09 8.49 -3.56
N ALA A 246 -0.16 9.13 -2.43
CA ALA A 246 0.07 8.59 -1.08
C ALA A 246 -0.49 9.51 0.00
N GLY A 247 -0.72 8.94 1.19
CA GLY A 247 -1.14 9.66 2.39
C GLY A 247 -2.64 9.90 2.46
N GLN A 248 -3.04 10.86 3.28
CA GLN A 248 -4.45 11.21 3.47
C GLN A 248 -4.97 12.05 2.31
N VAL A 249 -6.15 11.68 1.84
CA VAL A 249 -6.96 12.43 0.86
C VAL A 249 -8.31 12.71 1.50
N PHE A 250 -8.80 13.94 1.39
CA PHE A 250 -10.14 14.31 1.83
C PHE A 250 -10.87 14.99 0.68
N GLU A 251 -11.96 14.39 0.21
CA GLU A 251 -12.75 14.89 -0.91
C GLU A 251 -14.21 14.53 -0.72
N ASN A 252 -15.09 15.43 -1.11
CA ASN A 252 -16.54 15.22 -1.08
C ASN A 252 -17.10 14.76 0.28
N GLY A 253 -16.44 15.14 1.39
CA GLY A 253 -16.90 14.83 2.76
C GLY A 253 -16.47 13.47 3.29
N HIS A 254 -15.58 12.74 2.60
CA HIS A 254 -15.05 11.46 3.07
C HIS A 254 -13.53 11.34 2.85
N HIS A 255 -12.91 10.41 3.55
CA HIS A 255 -11.46 10.23 3.60
C HIS A 255 -11.02 9.02 2.79
N MET A 256 -9.83 9.11 2.23
CA MET A 256 -9.06 7.97 1.77
C MET A 256 -7.64 8.04 2.34
N PHE A 257 -7.06 6.90 2.65
CA PHE A 257 -5.64 6.78 2.93
C PHE A 257 -4.99 5.84 1.91
N VAL A 258 -3.91 6.31 1.28
CA VAL A 258 -3.15 5.54 0.28
C VAL A 258 -1.77 5.24 0.84
N THR A 259 -1.44 3.96 1.03
CA THR A 259 -0.08 3.55 1.44
C THR A 259 0.87 3.47 0.26
N THR A 260 2.16 3.69 0.52
CA THR A 260 3.20 3.53 -0.51
C THR A 260 3.65 2.07 -0.68
N GLY A 261 3.15 1.16 0.15
CA GLY A 261 3.45 -0.26 0.06
C GLY A 261 4.92 -0.62 0.30
N ILE A 262 5.26 -1.90 0.07
CA ILE A 262 6.54 -2.48 0.49
C ILE A 262 7.49 -2.80 -0.67
N GLY A 263 7.03 -3.49 -1.69
CA GLY A 263 7.83 -3.92 -2.82
C GLY A 263 8.12 -2.84 -3.85
N THR A 264 8.48 -3.27 -5.02
CA THR A 264 8.66 -2.42 -6.20
C THR A 264 7.95 -3.04 -7.39
N SER A 265 7.41 -2.18 -8.26
CA SER A 265 6.77 -2.56 -9.50
C SER A 265 7.55 -1.98 -10.68
N ILE A 266 7.57 -2.65 -11.85
CA ILE A 266 8.21 -2.24 -13.11
C ILE A 266 9.73 -2.10 -12.99
N LEU A 267 10.24 -1.20 -12.14
CA LEU A 267 11.67 -1.00 -11.89
C LEU A 267 11.98 -1.19 -10.40
N PRO A 268 13.08 -1.87 -10.05
CA PRO A 268 13.46 -2.11 -8.66
C PRO A 268 14.10 -0.87 -8.03
N VAL A 269 13.39 0.24 -8.03
CA VAL A 269 13.87 1.54 -7.54
C VAL A 269 12.88 2.19 -6.61
N ARG A 270 13.37 2.76 -5.52
CA ARG A 270 12.65 3.73 -4.69
C ARG A 270 13.58 4.88 -4.36
N PHE A 271 13.10 6.10 -4.47
CA PHE A 271 13.87 7.27 -4.12
C PHE A 271 12.99 8.29 -3.39
N ARG A 272 13.28 8.52 -2.12
CA ARG A 272 12.48 9.34 -1.19
C ARG A 272 11.02 8.85 -1.03
N VAL A 273 10.83 7.56 -1.23
CA VAL A 273 9.57 6.83 -1.02
C VAL A 273 9.93 5.51 -0.37
N THR A 274 10.16 5.55 0.93
CA THR A 274 10.62 4.38 1.70
C THR A 274 9.48 3.34 1.82
N PRO A 275 9.77 2.04 1.60
CA PRO A 275 8.83 0.96 1.90
C PRO A 275 8.27 1.05 3.32
N GLU A 276 6.96 0.89 3.47
CA GLU A 276 6.29 1.10 4.77
C GLU A 276 5.24 0.03 5.10
N ILE A 277 5.06 -0.19 6.39
CA ILE A 277 3.86 -0.73 7.01
C ILE A 277 3.20 0.47 7.69
N VAL A 278 1.92 0.70 7.45
CA VAL A 278 1.22 1.82 8.08
C VAL A 278 0.42 1.32 9.28
N ILE A 279 0.49 2.06 10.37
CA ILE A 279 -0.41 1.90 11.52
C ILE A 279 -1.32 3.13 11.55
N LEU A 280 -2.53 2.93 11.06
CA LEU A 280 -3.54 3.98 10.97
C LEU A 280 -4.42 3.96 12.22
N THR A 281 -4.43 5.06 12.97
CA THR A 281 -5.34 5.25 14.10
C THR A 281 -6.51 6.12 13.66
N ILE A 282 -7.73 5.64 13.87
CA ILE A 282 -8.94 6.36 13.47
C ILE A 282 -9.62 6.93 14.73
N ASN A 283 -9.84 8.24 14.72
CA ASN A 283 -10.50 8.94 15.83
C ASN A 283 -11.75 9.69 15.34
N SER A 284 -12.71 9.82 16.24
CA SER A 284 -13.82 10.76 16.09
C SER A 284 -13.28 12.19 16.28
N GLN A 285 -13.69 13.08 15.38
CA GLN A 285 -13.42 14.52 15.52
C GLN A 285 -14.27 15.13 16.63
#